data_2fa26a79311dfdefdc535d58af13aadc
#
_entry.id   2fa26a79311dfdefdc535d58af13aadc
#
_cell.length_a   1.000
_cell.length_b   1.000
_cell.length_c   1.000
_cell.angle_alpha   90.00
_cell.angle_beta   90.00
_cell.angle_gamma   90.00
#
_symmetry.space_group_name_H-M   'P 1'
#
loop_
_entity.id
_entity.type
_entity.pdbx_description
1 polymer ?
#
loop_
_entity_poly.entity_id
_entity_poly.type
_entity_poly.pdbx_seq_one_letter_code
_entity_poly.pdbx_strand_id
1 'polypeptide(L)'
;MNKPSDLKGLVLDPVTNDQRYIGVSEPRHGARRLLEGQGTYIDDIKLPRMAHVVYWRSPVAHMKIGKIHSEHARKMPGVLAVVDGVQMAEICKPWVATLGHLVGMKSAPQYALAIDRACWQGEPVVAVVAETRAQAEDALQHIEVEW
;
A
#
# COMPACT_ATOMS: atom_id res chain seq x y z
N MET A 1 9.63 18.40 -34.24
CA MET A 1 9.80 16.97 -33.92
C MET A 1 11.28 16.68 -33.95
N ASN A 2 11.98 16.79 -32.82
CA ASN A 2 13.43 16.51 -32.73
C ASN A 2 13.64 15.02 -32.64
N LYS A 3 14.55 14.50 -33.47
CA LYS A 3 14.91 13.08 -33.51
C LYS A 3 15.71 12.68 -32.25
N PRO A 4 15.58 11.42 -31.75
CA PRO A 4 16.27 10.95 -30.55
C PRO A 4 17.78 10.73 -30.70
N SER A 5 18.42 11.27 -31.75
CA SER A 5 19.84 11.04 -32.05
C SER A 5 20.83 11.93 -31.28
N ASP A 6 20.34 12.97 -30.59
CA ASP A 6 21.25 13.99 -30.01
C ASP A 6 21.73 13.68 -28.57
N LEU A 7 21.30 12.55 -28.00
CA LEU A 7 21.77 12.11 -26.66
C LEU A 7 23.08 11.28 -26.69
N LYS A 8 23.69 11.10 -27.86
CA LYS A 8 24.97 10.37 -27.97
C LYS A 8 26.19 11.09 -27.39
N GLY A 9 26.01 12.34 -26.92
CA GLY A 9 27.11 13.15 -26.38
C GLY A 9 27.30 13.09 -24.87
N LEU A 10 26.45 12.37 -24.11
CA LEU A 10 26.68 12.15 -22.69
C LEU A 10 27.60 10.95 -22.50
N VAL A 11 28.85 11.09 -22.93
CA VAL A 11 29.91 10.14 -22.53
C VAL A 11 30.20 10.46 -21.05
N LEU A 12 29.67 9.64 -20.17
CA LEU A 12 30.14 9.64 -18.78
C LEU A 12 31.56 9.08 -18.82
N ASP A 13 32.51 9.92 -18.47
CA ASP A 13 33.90 9.48 -18.34
C ASP A 13 33.97 8.30 -17.38
N PRO A 14 34.70 7.22 -17.71
CA PRO A 14 34.85 6.10 -16.81
C PRO A 14 35.44 6.59 -15.49
N VAL A 15 34.74 6.34 -14.39
CA VAL A 15 35.21 6.66 -13.02
C VAL A 15 36.59 6.00 -12.85
N THR A 16 37.65 6.79 -12.83
CA THR A 16 38.97 6.29 -12.48
C THR A 16 38.99 5.96 -10.99
N ASN A 17 39.58 4.84 -10.63
CA ASN A 17 39.55 4.19 -9.31
C ASN A 17 40.10 5.06 -8.14
N ASP A 18 40.42 6.33 -8.38
CA ASP A 18 41.04 7.28 -7.43
C ASP A 18 40.10 8.44 -7.03
N GLN A 19 38.83 8.43 -7.49
CA GLN A 19 37.88 9.46 -7.15
C GLN A 19 37.14 9.13 -5.85
N ARG A 20 37.34 9.98 -4.84
CA ARG A 20 36.53 9.97 -3.61
C ARG A 20 35.09 10.35 -3.98
N TYR A 21 34.09 9.59 -3.49
CA TYR A 21 32.68 9.84 -3.76
C TYR A 21 32.16 11.16 -3.16
N ILE A 22 32.83 11.67 -2.12
CA ILE A 22 32.45 12.92 -1.47
C ILE A 22 32.82 14.12 -2.37
N GLY A 23 31.80 14.92 -2.72
CA GLY A 23 31.97 16.11 -3.58
C GLY A 23 31.91 15.83 -5.09
N VAL A 24 31.65 14.59 -5.48
CA VAL A 24 31.44 14.20 -6.89
C VAL A 24 29.96 14.08 -7.19
N SER A 25 29.51 14.58 -8.35
CA SER A 25 28.16 14.40 -8.84
C SER A 25 28.03 13.00 -9.47
N GLU A 26 27.66 12.02 -8.66
CA GLU A 26 27.45 10.65 -9.11
C GLU A 26 26.08 10.50 -9.80
N PRO A 27 26.01 10.03 -11.05
CA PRO A 27 24.75 9.82 -11.73
C PRO A 27 23.99 8.67 -11.10
N ARG A 28 22.67 8.86 -10.89
CA ARG A 28 21.80 7.83 -10.37
C ARG A 28 21.77 6.60 -11.27
N HIS A 29 22.11 5.43 -10.73
CA HIS A 29 21.95 4.16 -11.42
C HIS A 29 20.50 3.98 -11.92
N GLY A 30 20.34 3.64 -13.18
CA GLY A 30 19.02 3.44 -13.81
C GLY A 30 18.27 4.74 -14.16
N ALA A 31 18.86 5.94 -13.96
CA ALA A 31 18.20 7.20 -14.31
C ALA A 31 17.72 7.23 -15.77
N ARG A 32 18.52 6.75 -16.70
CA ARG A 32 18.20 6.67 -18.14
C ARG A 32 16.94 5.84 -18.38
N ARG A 33 16.83 4.66 -17.78
CA ARG A 33 15.68 3.76 -17.92
C ARG A 33 14.39 4.43 -17.42
N LEU A 34 14.48 5.19 -16.31
CA LEU A 34 13.33 5.91 -15.75
C LEU A 34 12.92 7.09 -16.63
N LEU A 35 13.89 7.83 -17.19
CA LEU A 35 13.63 8.94 -18.13
C LEU A 35 13.02 8.47 -19.44
N GLU A 36 13.37 7.27 -19.89
CA GLU A 36 12.82 6.63 -21.08
C GLU A 36 11.45 5.96 -20.83
N GLY A 37 10.86 6.10 -19.63
CA GLY A 37 9.56 5.52 -19.28
C GLY A 37 9.57 4.00 -19.11
N GLN A 38 10.75 3.40 -18.93
CA GLN A 38 10.92 1.95 -18.73
C GLN A 38 10.91 1.54 -17.25
N GLY A 39 10.51 2.46 -16.37
CA GLY A 39 10.29 2.16 -14.95
C GLY A 39 9.12 1.20 -14.78
N THR A 40 9.23 0.26 -13.85
CA THR A 40 8.15 -0.62 -13.44
C THR A 40 7.94 -0.47 -11.95
N TYR A 41 6.73 -0.09 -11.56
CA TYR A 41 6.32 0.10 -10.18
C TYR A 41 5.27 -0.96 -9.81
N ILE A 42 4.89 -1.02 -8.54
CA ILE A 42 3.93 -2.02 -8.06
C ILE A 42 2.59 -1.94 -8.81
N ASP A 43 2.09 -0.74 -9.10
CA ASP A 43 0.82 -0.54 -9.81
C ASP A 43 0.87 -0.94 -11.29
N ASP A 44 2.08 -1.11 -11.86
CA ASP A 44 2.26 -1.59 -13.24
C ASP A 44 2.25 -3.12 -13.33
N ILE A 45 2.33 -3.81 -12.20
CA ILE A 45 2.38 -5.27 -12.15
C ILE A 45 0.99 -5.83 -12.44
N LYS A 46 0.90 -6.67 -13.48
CA LYS A 46 -0.33 -7.38 -13.85
C LYS A 46 -0.04 -8.87 -13.88
N LEU A 47 -0.71 -9.61 -13.01
CA LEU A 47 -0.59 -11.06 -12.92
C LEU A 47 -1.91 -11.72 -13.38
N PRO A 48 -1.85 -12.92 -13.97
CA PRO A 48 -3.07 -13.70 -14.29
C PRO A 48 -3.88 -13.92 -13.01
N ARG A 49 -5.19 -13.66 -13.07
CA ARG A 49 -6.11 -13.82 -11.94
C ARG A 49 -5.77 -12.96 -10.72
N MET A 50 -5.09 -11.83 -10.93
CA MET A 50 -4.82 -10.87 -9.87
C MET A 50 -6.14 -10.28 -9.35
N ALA A 51 -6.33 -10.28 -8.05
CA ALA A 51 -7.40 -9.56 -7.38
C ALA A 51 -6.87 -8.25 -6.79
N HIS A 52 -7.78 -7.29 -6.61
CA HIS A 52 -7.47 -5.98 -6.06
C HIS A 52 -8.10 -5.83 -4.69
N VAL A 53 -7.35 -5.27 -3.75
CA VAL A 53 -7.81 -5.01 -2.38
C VAL A 53 -7.86 -3.52 -2.13
N VAL A 54 -8.99 -3.04 -1.61
CA VAL A 54 -9.17 -1.65 -1.15
C VAL A 54 -9.69 -1.67 0.28
N TYR A 55 -9.32 -0.66 1.07
CA TYR A 55 -9.66 -0.61 2.48
C TYR A 55 -10.64 0.52 2.78
N TRP A 56 -11.73 0.18 3.47
CA TRP A 56 -12.53 1.17 4.18
C TRP A 56 -11.77 1.59 5.43
N ARG A 57 -11.48 2.89 5.54
CA ARG A 57 -10.61 3.42 6.59
C ARG A 57 -11.38 4.32 7.54
N SER A 58 -10.99 4.28 8.82
CA SER A 58 -11.58 5.10 9.86
C SER A 58 -11.48 6.60 9.54
N PRO A 59 -12.60 7.34 9.54
CA PRO A 59 -12.58 8.80 9.43
C PRO A 59 -12.25 9.49 10.76
N VAL A 60 -12.24 8.74 11.86
CA VAL A 60 -12.06 9.25 13.23
C VAL A 60 -10.75 8.77 13.84
N ALA A 61 -10.21 9.58 14.76
CA ALA A 61 -8.91 9.31 15.38
C ALA A 61 -8.98 8.21 16.45
N HIS A 62 -10.08 8.14 17.22
CA HIS A 62 -10.28 7.10 18.23
C HIS A 62 -11.74 6.94 18.57
N MET A 63 -12.32 5.78 18.25
CA MET A 63 -13.72 5.47 18.56
C MET A 63 -13.97 3.97 18.53
N LYS A 64 -14.96 3.51 19.28
CA LYS A 64 -15.41 2.11 19.20
C LYS A 64 -16.10 1.86 17.87
N ILE A 65 -15.81 0.70 17.29
CA ILE A 65 -16.49 0.20 16.11
C ILE A 65 -17.75 -0.52 16.58
N GLY A 66 -18.92 -0.08 16.09
CA GLY A 66 -20.17 -0.77 16.28
C GLY A 66 -20.42 -1.80 15.20
N LYS A 67 -21.64 -1.80 14.68
CA LYS A 67 -22.00 -2.72 13.59
C LYS A 67 -21.42 -2.26 12.25
N ILE A 68 -20.94 -3.22 11.46
CA ILE A 68 -20.46 -3.00 10.10
C ILE A 68 -21.50 -3.55 9.14
N HIS A 69 -22.10 -2.66 8.34
CA HIS A 69 -23.07 -3.01 7.32
C HIS A 69 -22.37 -3.18 5.99
N SER A 70 -22.17 -4.40 5.55
CA SER A 70 -21.45 -4.73 4.31
C SER A 70 -22.21 -5.67 3.37
N GLU A 71 -23.48 -5.96 3.66
CA GLU A 71 -24.28 -6.93 2.95
C GLU A 71 -24.53 -6.54 1.49
N HIS A 72 -24.65 -5.25 1.20
CA HIS A 72 -24.80 -4.74 -0.16
C HIS A 72 -23.46 -4.84 -0.91
N ALA A 73 -22.37 -4.39 -0.32
CA ALA A 73 -21.05 -4.48 -0.90
C ALA A 73 -20.68 -5.93 -1.31
N ARG A 74 -21.02 -6.90 -0.47
CA ARG A 74 -20.76 -8.34 -0.75
C ARG A 74 -21.48 -8.87 -1.99
N LYS A 75 -22.58 -8.23 -2.41
CA LYS A 75 -23.42 -8.68 -3.54
C LYS A 75 -23.08 -7.95 -4.84
N MET A 76 -22.18 -6.98 -4.81
CA MET A 76 -21.84 -6.21 -5.99
C MET A 76 -21.05 -7.04 -7.01
N PRO A 77 -21.27 -6.80 -8.31
CA PRO A 77 -20.57 -7.53 -9.37
C PRO A 77 -19.05 -7.40 -9.24
N GLY A 78 -18.35 -8.53 -9.37
CA GLY A 78 -16.90 -8.58 -9.31
C GLY A 78 -16.31 -8.54 -7.91
N VAL A 79 -17.11 -8.37 -6.86
CA VAL A 79 -16.64 -8.49 -5.47
C VAL A 79 -16.43 -9.93 -5.11
N LEU A 80 -15.22 -10.28 -4.72
CA LEU A 80 -14.80 -11.63 -4.36
C LEU A 80 -14.95 -11.89 -2.86
N ALA A 81 -14.63 -10.89 -2.04
CA ALA A 81 -14.75 -10.98 -0.58
C ALA A 81 -14.84 -9.58 0.06
N VAL A 82 -15.52 -9.51 1.21
CA VAL A 82 -15.47 -8.37 2.12
C VAL A 82 -15.13 -8.92 3.50
N VAL A 83 -14.01 -8.48 4.06
CA VAL A 83 -13.42 -9.02 5.28
C VAL A 83 -13.32 -7.92 6.32
N ASP A 84 -13.83 -8.15 7.51
CA ASP A 84 -13.69 -7.27 8.68
C ASP A 84 -12.55 -7.69 9.61
N GLY A 85 -12.33 -6.91 10.68
CA GLY A 85 -11.27 -7.16 11.64
C GLY A 85 -11.43 -8.47 12.40
N VAL A 86 -12.66 -8.90 12.68
CA VAL A 86 -12.94 -10.15 13.40
C VAL A 86 -12.55 -11.36 12.53
N GLN A 87 -13.00 -11.36 11.28
CA GLN A 87 -12.67 -12.41 10.33
C GLN A 87 -11.16 -12.46 10.04
N MET A 88 -10.51 -11.29 9.93
CA MET A 88 -9.06 -11.23 9.70
C MET A 88 -8.28 -11.77 10.90
N ALA A 89 -8.73 -11.55 12.12
CA ALA A 89 -8.07 -12.03 13.34
C ALA A 89 -8.06 -13.57 13.49
N GLU A 90 -8.95 -14.27 12.80
CA GLU A 90 -8.93 -15.74 12.73
C GLU A 90 -7.72 -16.26 11.93
N ILE A 91 -7.22 -15.46 11.01
CA ILE A 91 -6.14 -15.83 10.08
C ILE A 91 -4.80 -15.21 10.50
N CYS A 92 -4.83 -13.93 10.92
CA CYS A 92 -3.65 -13.13 11.21
C CYS A 92 -3.54 -12.81 12.69
N LYS A 93 -2.36 -13.09 13.29
CA LYS A 93 -2.03 -12.63 14.64
C LYS A 93 -1.68 -11.15 14.63
N PRO A 94 -1.95 -10.41 15.73
CA PRO A 94 -1.52 -9.03 15.83
C PRO A 94 0.00 -8.91 15.79
N TRP A 95 0.48 -7.84 15.16
CA TRP A 95 1.88 -7.48 15.22
C TRP A 95 2.18 -6.68 16.48
N VAL A 96 3.26 -7.02 17.16
CA VAL A 96 3.77 -6.29 18.32
C VAL A 96 5.20 -5.86 18.01
N ALA A 97 5.45 -4.55 18.04
CA ALA A 97 6.79 -4.03 17.81
C ALA A 97 7.72 -4.45 18.95
N THR A 98 8.86 -5.05 18.61
CA THR A 98 9.91 -5.43 19.56
C THR A 98 11.20 -4.72 19.18
N LEU A 99 11.56 -3.68 19.95
CA LEU A 99 12.84 -2.99 19.82
C LEU A 99 13.64 -3.31 21.09
N GLY A 100 14.33 -4.44 21.09
CA GLY A 100 15.01 -4.98 22.28
C GLY A 100 16.08 -4.08 22.90
N HIS A 101 16.52 -3.04 22.19
CA HIS A 101 17.45 -2.03 22.68
C HIS A 101 16.78 -0.89 23.48
N LEU A 102 15.45 -0.81 23.45
CA LEU A 102 14.69 0.20 24.21
C LEU A 102 14.15 -0.40 25.49
N VAL A 103 14.81 -0.11 26.60
CA VAL A 103 14.39 -0.57 27.93
C VAL A 103 13.08 0.11 28.33
N GLY A 104 12.08 -0.69 28.73
CA GLY A 104 10.78 -0.19 29.18
C GLY A 104 9.80 0.19 28.05
N MET A 105 10.12 -0.09 26.79
CA MET A 105 9.20 0.14 25.70
C MET A 105 7.92 -0.67 25.87
N LYS A 106 6.78 0.01 25.75
CA LYS A 106 5.44 -0.61 25.68
C LYS A 106 4.94 -0.51 24.25
N SER A 107 4.59 -1.65 23.65
CA SER A 107 3.99 -1.71 22.32
C SER A 107 2.60 -2.32 22.42
N ALA A 108 1.59 -1.59 21.95
CA ALA A 108 0.26 -2.14 21.79
C ALA A 108 0.21 -3.11 20.60
N PRO A 109 -0.60 -4.19 20.67
CA PRO A 109 -0.83 -5.06 19.53
C PRO A 109 -1.52 -4.28 18.40
N GLN A 110 -1.02 -4.43 17.17
CA GLN A 110 -1.59 -3.84 15.96
C GLN A 110 -2.17 -4.94 15.09
N TYR A 111 -3.44 -4.83 14.77
CA TYR A 111 -4.15 -5.76 13.91
C TYR A 111 -4.08 -5.31 12.45
N ALA A 112 -4.20 -6.25 11.52
CA ALA A 112 -4.24 -5.94 10.09
C ALA A 112 -5.48 -5.11 9.72
N LEU A 113 -6.61 -5.35 10.39
CA LEU A 113 -7.84 -4.55 10.38
C LEU A 113 -8.28 -4.30 11.80
N ALA A 114 -8.81 -3.13 12.09
CA ALA A 114 -9.35 -2.78 13.40
C ALA A 114 -10.51 -3.71 13.78
N ILE A 115 -10.55 -4.15 15.06
CA ILE A 115 -11.54 -5.13 15.53
C ILE A 115 -12.66 -4.42 16.31
N ASP A 116 -12.33 -3.89 17.48
CA ASP A 116 -13.29 -3.33 18.43
C ASP A 116 -13.30 -1.78 18.47
N ARG A 117 -12.23 -1.17 17.99
CA ARG A 117 -12.05 0.28 17.95
C ARG A 117 -11.04 0.69 16.89
N ALA A 118 -11.23 1.89 16.35
CA ALA A 118 -10.20 2.59 15.63
C ALA A 118 -9.28 3.31 16.62
N CYS A 119 -7.97 3.22 16.43
CA CYS A 119 -6.95 3.83 17.28
C CYS A 119 -6.26 5.03 16.63
N TRP A 120 -6.43 5.23 15.33
CA TRP A 120 -5.95 6.40 14.58
C TRP A 120 -6.82 6.67 13.35
N GLN A 121 -6.84 7.90 12.89
CA GLN A 121 -7.49 8.26 11.63
C GLN A 121 -6.79 7.59 10.45
N GLY A 122 -7.58 6.96 9.58
CA GLY A 122 -7.05 6.20 8.43
C GLY A 122 -6.75 4.73 8.73
N GLU A 123 -7.00 4.25 9.96
CA GLU A 123 -6.87 2.83 10.28
C GLU A 123 -7.79 1.98 9.42
N PRO A 124 -7.30 0.91 8.78
CA PRO A 124 -8.15 0.03 7.99
C PRO A 124 -9.11 -0.76 8.89
N VAL A 125 -10.39 -0.74 8.54
CA VAL A 125 -11.48 -1.39 9.29
C VAL A 125 -12.06 -2.56 8.52
N VAL A 126 -12.29 -2.38 7.20
CA VAL A 126 -12.82 -3.41 6.30
C VAL A 126 -11.96 -3.47 5.06
N ALA A 127 -11.67 -4.67 4.58
CA ALA A 127 -11.02 -4.93 3.30
C ALA A 127 -12.06 -5.43 2.29
N VAL A 128 -12.09 -4.82 1.11
CA VAL A 128 -12.88 -5.29 -0.04
C VAL A 128 -11.91 -5.86 -1.07
N VAL A 129 -12.17 -7.08 -1.50
CA VAL A 129 -11.43 -7.79 -2.54
C VAL A 129 -12.32 -7.92 -3.77
N ALA A 130 -11.86 -7.46 -4.93
CA ALA A 130 -12.60 -7.56 -6.18
C ALA A 130 -11.70 -7.90 -7.37
N GLU A 131 -12.30 -8.24 -8.51
CA GLU A 131 -11.59 -8.56 -9.75
C GLU A 131 -10.85 -7.35 -10.31
N THR A 132 -11.39 -6.15 -10.11
CA THR A 132 -10.75 -4.89 -10.52
C THR A 132 -10.73 -3.90 -9.36
N ARG A 133 -9.80 -2.96 -9.40
CA ARG A 133 -9.70 -1.89 -8.40
C ARG A 133 -10.96 -1.02 -8.39
N ALA A 134 -11.49 -0.66 -9.55
CA ALA A 134 -12.70 0.13 -9.66
C ALA A 134 -13.91 -0.53 -8.96
N GLN A 135 -14.12 -1.84 -9.19
CA GLN A 135 -15.17 -2.59 -8.51
C GLN A 135 -14.99 -2.62 -6.98
N ALA A 136 -13.75 -2.73 -6.50
CA ALA A 136 -13.47 -2.68 -5.07
C ALA A 136 -13.75 -1.28 -4.48
N GLU A 137 -13.38 -0.20 -5.19
CA GLU A 137 -13.63 1.19 -4.80
C GLU A 137 -15.14 1.52 -4.81
N ASP A 138 -15.89 1.07 -5.82
CA ASP A 138 -17.33 1.22 -5.87
C ASP A 138 -18.01 0.48 -4.71
N ALA A 139 -17.59 -0.72 -4.40
CA ALA A 139 -18.14 -1.49 -3.29
C ALA A 139 -17.89 -0.85 -1.92
N LEU A 140 -16.79 -0.12 -1.74
CA LEU A 140 -16.55 0.66 -0.50
C LEU A 140 -17.64 1.68 -0.21
N GLN A 141 -18.27 2.27 -1.23
CA GLN A 141 -19.34 3.25 -1.09
C GLN A 141 -20.60 2.66 -0.41
N HIS A 142 -20.71 1.33 -0.38
CA HIS A 142 -21.82 0.59 0.19
C HIS A 142 -21.48 -0.07 1.53
N ILE A 143 -20.42 0.40 2.19
CA ILE A 143 -20.06 -0.03 3.54
C ILE A 143 -20.34 1.12 4.51
N GLU A 144 -21.13 0.83 5.52
CA GLU A 144 -21.42 1.76 6.61
C GLU A 144 -20.91 1.16 7.93
N VAL A 145 -20.29 1.98 8.75
CA VAL A 145 -19.76 1.59 10.06
C VAL A 145 -20.40 2.46 11.13
N GLU A 146 -21.03 1.83 12.09
CA GLU A 146 -21.53 2.52 13.29
C GLU A 146 -20.38 2.82 14.24
N TRP A 147 -20.40 4.00 14.82
CA TRP A 147 -19.38 4.48 15.74
C TRP A 147 -19.90 4.72 17.14
#